data_4d59a7dd1986cd6fe4bc05fd08d619e3
#
_entry.id   4d59a7dd1986cd6fe4bc05fd08d619e3
#
_cell.length_a   1.000
_cell.length_b   1.000
_cell.length_c   1.000
_cell.angle_alpha   90.00
_cell.angle_beta   90.00
_cell.angle_gamma   90.00
#
_symmetry.space_group_name_H-M   'P 1'
#
loop_
_entity.id
_entity.type
_entity.pdbx_description
1 polymer ?
#
loop_
_entity_poly.entity_id
_entity_poly.type
_entity_poly.pdbx_seq_one_letter_code
_entity_poly.pdbx_strand_id
1 'polypeptide(L)'
;MPLIDLHSLPAGQEFQSDLLIVGAGIAGLVLADALRGSGRQVDVLEAGGASLEPESQALYAGEMAAKPHLGTTEGRFRVYGGSSTRWGGQLLPLAPHDFAPRPHVPHSGWPLDSAELRPYLLQCEQLLGVNHAPYDALLLQQLPRPRPEISQADLQPRFSKWAPFRCRNVARSLGRRCQEDPSIRIFLHASVTAIDLHADGRHVEGVQVRTLYGMAFRFRARQVVIAAGTIESTRLLLASRRVHREGIGNHSDHLGRWFHDHLSVKAAVLQPHRRRELLQRLAPWFLGATRHTLKFESTAAWQARQSCLNVMGHLVFEAPDTSGFAWLRQQLQARQSGSAEGQALPAPYLEKLPAESLDVAYLAWKRLVRQRRWCPTSAEISLYIDTEQQPNPDSRIRLSANRDAIGMPKAVVQWQWGEREVQAFAAYRQLFQSQWQAWNFGPIHWLESFEPDSGWAHNVSDTYHQMGGTRMAAHPGQGVVDAHLRVHGLDNLFVTSCSVFPTGGSSNPTLTLMQLTLRLAQRLQSIGSQ
;
A
#
# COMPACT_ATOMS: atom_id res chain seq x y z
N MET A 1 16.46 -11.01 19.72
CA MET A 1 17.58 -11.65 18.99
C MET A 1 18.16 -10.70 17.95
N PRO A 2 19.46 -10.77 17.58
CA PRO A 2 19.97 -10.03 16.44
C PRO A 2 19.32 -10.53 15.15
N LEU A 3 19.32 -9.69 14.10
CA LEU A 3 19.00 -10.12 12.75
C LEU A 3 20.02 -11.17 12.29
N ILE A 4 19.59 -12.24 11.64
CA ILE A 4 20.44 -13.31 11.15
C ILE A 4 20.71 -13.07 9.67
N ASP A 5 21.97 -12.80 9.32
CA ASP A 5 22.37 -12.62 7.93
C ASP A 5 22.75 -13.97 7.33
N LEU A 6 22.05 -14.42 6.29
CA LEU A 6 22.35 -15.68 5.61
C LEU A 6 23.73 -15.68 4.92
N HIS A 7 24.29 -14.52 4.59
CA HIS A 7 25.65 -14.42 4.06
C HIS A 7 26.72 -14.86 5.08
N SER A 8 26.41 -14.80 6.37
CA SER A 8 27.34 -15.20 7.46
C SER A 8 27.25 -16.68 7.85
N LEU A 9 26.30 -17.42 7.28
CA LEU A 9 26.06 -18.83 7.64
C LEU A 9 26.62 -19.79 6.59
N PRO A 10 27.04 -21.01 6.99
CA PRO A 10 27.41 -22.05 6.02
C PRO A 10 26.23 -22.41 5.11
N ALA A 11 26.50 -22.54 3.82
CA ALA A 11 25.50 -22.99 2.84
C ALA A 11 25.02 -24.44 3.12
N GLY A 12 23.81 -24.76 2.66
CA GLY A 12 23.22 -26.10 2.80
C GLY A 12 22.52 -26.34 4.14
N GLN A 13 22.47 -25.34 5.03
CA GLN A 13 21.72 -25.49 6.30
C GLN A 13 20.22 -25.58 6.06
N GLU A 14 19.56 -26.38 6.91
CA GLU A 14 18.10 -26.50 6.97
C GLU A 14 17.62 -25.93 8.32
N PHE A 15 16.56 -25.11 8.26
CA PHE A 15 15.90 -24.52 9.42
C PHE A 15 14.49 -25.07 9.56
N GLN A 16 14.00 -25.17 10.79
CA GLN A 16 12.65 -25.61 11.09
C GLN A 16 11.95 -24.63 12.03
N SER A 17 10.66 -24.41 11.79
CA SER A 17 9.79 -23.57 12.60
C SER A 17 8.34 -24.06 12.60
N ASP A 18 7.49 -23.50 13.45
CA ASP A 18 6.05 -23.74 13.42
C ASP A 18 5.38 -22.91 12.32
N LEU A 19 5.88 -21.69 12.12
CA LEU A 19 5.38 -20.75 11.12
C LEU A 19 6.53 -20.08 10.38
N LEU A 20 6.44 -20.06 9.07
CA LEU A 20 7.34 -19.35 8.18
C LEU A 20 6.61 -18.18 7.51
N ILE A 21 7.18 -16.97 7.62
CA ILE A 21 6.67 -15.75 6.96
C ILE A 21 7.67 -15.33 5.89
N VAL A 22 7.22 -15.27 4.64
CA VAL A 22 8.04 -14.87 3.49
C VAL A 22 7.82 -13.39 3.20
N GLY A 23 8.78 -12.56 3.54
CA GLY A 23 8.78 -11.10 3.42
C GLY A 23 8.66 -10.41 4.79
N ALA A 24 9.61 -9.52 5.12
CA ALA A 24 9.60 -8.67 6.31
C ALA A 24 9.16 -7.24 6.01
N GLY A 25 8.20 -7.07 5.09
CA GLY A 25 7.48 -5.83 4.85
C GLY A 25 6.40 -5.58 5.90
N ILE A 26 5.48 -4.63 5.63
CA ILE A 26 4.46 -4.23 6.60
C ILE A 26 3.55 -5.41 7.00
N ALA A 27 3.09 -6.22 6.06
CA ALA A 27 2.24 -7.38 6.36
C ALA A 27 2.99 -8.44 7.18
N GLY A 28 4.22 -8.80 6.76
CA GLY A 28 5.01 -9.80 7.47
C GLY A 28 5.37 -9.39 8.90
N LEU A 29 5.76 -8.14 9.12
CA LEU A 29 6.10 -7.65 10.46
C LEU A 29 4.87 -7.41 11.35
N VAL A 30 3.71 -7.03 10.77
CA VAL A 30 2.45 -6.98 11.51
C VAL A 30 2.02 -8.37 11.96
N LEU A 31 2.17 -9.38 11.09
CA LEU A 31 1.86 -10.77 11.44
C LEU A 31 2.80 -11.29 12.51
N ALA A 32 4.10 -11.11 12.35
CA ALA A 32 5.10 -11.56 13.33
C ALA A 32 4.89 -10.90 14.70
N ASP A 33 4.65 -9.58 14.72
CA ASP A 33 4.38 -8.84 15.95
C ASP A 33 3.10 -9.31 16.67
N ALA A 34 2.04 -9.62 15.92
CA ALA A 34 0.79 -10.15 16.47
C ALA A 34 0.92 -11.58 17.05
N LEU A 35 1.96 -12.31 16.65
CA LEU A 35 2.25 -13.68 17.14
C LEU A 35 3.28 -13.72 18.26
N ARG A 36 3.79 -12.57 18.71
CA ARG A 36 4.70 -12.50 19.86
C ARG A 36 4.05 -13.11 21.10
N GLY A 37 4.87 -13.83 21.87
CA GLY A 37 4.40 -14.50 23.09
C GLY A 37 3.44 -15.66 22.86
N SER A 38 3.22 -16.11 21.61
CA SER A 38 2.37 -17.27 21.31
C SER A 38 3.00 -18.61 21.64
N GLY A 39 4.28 -18.64 22.02
CA GLY A 39 5.05 -19.87 22.26
C GLY A 39 5.46 -20.63 20.98
N ARG A 40 5.09 -20.12 19.80
CA ARG A 40 5.43 -20.74 18.50
C ARG A 40 6.76 -20.21 17.99
N GLN A 41 7.58 -21.11 17.42
CA GLN A 41 8.77 -20.69 16.69
C GLN A 41 8.36 -20.09 15.33
N VAL A 42 8.65 -18.80 15.14
CA VAL A 42 8.34 -18.06 13.92
C VAL A 42 9.61 -17.65 13.20
N ASP A 43 9.73 -18.02 11.92
CA ASP A 43 10.80 -17.56 11.05
C ASP A 43 10.27 -16.52 10.06
N VAL A 44 10.95 -15.39 9.95
CA VAL A 44 10.64 -14.33 8.99
C VAL A 44 11.80 -14.19 8.02
N LEU A 45 11.53 -14.36 6.72
CA LEU A 45 12.53 -14.28 5.66
C LEU A 45 12.43 -12.94 4.91
N GLU A 46 13.47 -12.13 4.98
CA GLU A 46 13.60 -10.91 4.19
C GLU A 46 14.64 -11.10 3.09
N ALA A 47 14.24 -10.78 1.88
CA ALA A 47 15.10 -10.98 0.71
C ALA A 47 16.23 -9.95 0.58
N GLY A 48 16.06 -8.75 1.18
CA GLY A 48 17.08 -7.70 1.25
C GLY A 48 17.85 -7.71 2.57
N GLY A 49 18.77 -6.75 2.68
CA GLY A 49 19.54 -6.50 3.91
C GLY A 49 18.82 -5.58 4.89
N ALA A 50 19.53 -5.16 5.93
CA ALA A 50 19.07 -4.18 6.92
C ALA A 50 18.96 -2.76 6.33
N SER A 51 19.72 -2.45 5.30
CA SER A 51 19.69 -1.23 4.48
C SER A 51 19.40 -1.58 3.02
N LEU A 52 19.00 -0.59 2.23
CA LEU A 52 18.77 -0.80 0.79
C LEU A 52 20.10 -0.99 0.06
N GLU A 53 20.19 -2.07 -0.70
CA GLU A 53 21.36 -2.49 -1.47
C GLU A 53 21.00 -2.50 -2.95
N PRO A 54 21.76 -1.80 -3.81
CA PRO A 54 21.46 -1.72 -5.25
C PRO A 54 21.36 -3.09 -5.93
N GLU A 55 22.27 -4.01 -5.61
CA GLU A 55 22.32 -5.34 -6.20
C GLU A 55 21.12 -6.20 -5.80
N SER A 56 20.72 -6.14 -4.52
CA SER A 56 19.52 -6.79 -4.03
C SER A 56 18.26 -6.16 -4.65
N GLN A 57 18.20 -4.83 -4.72
CA GLN A 57 17.08 -4.11 -5.33
C GLN A 57 16.90 -4.44 -6.82
N ALA A 58 18.00 -4.68 -7.55
CA ALA A 58 17.95 -5.05 -8.97
C ALA A 58 17.17 -6.34 -9.26
N LEU A 59 16.99 -7.22 -8.27
CA LEU A 59 16.15 -8.42 -8.39
C LEU A 59 14.65 -8.10 -8.55
N TYR A 60 14.23 -6.84 -8.28
CA TYR A 60 12.87 -6.37 -8.56
C TYR A 60 12.67 -5.86 -10.00
N ALA A 61 13.71 -5.92 -10.85
CA ALA A 61 13.59 -5.57 -12.25
C ALA A 61 12.57 -6.48 -12.94
N GLY A 62 11.37 -5.94 -13.18
CA GLY A 62 10.29 -6.57 -13.92
C GLY A 62 10.22 -6.04 -15.35
N GLU A 63 9.45 -6.72 -16.19
CA GLU A 63 9.12 -6.32 -17.54
C GLU A 63 7.70 -5.76 -17.57
N MET A 64 7.45 -4.76 -18.40
CA MET A 64 6.14 -4.16 -18.59
C MET A 64 5.60 -4.55 -19.96
N ALA A 65 4.35 -4.99 -20.00
CA ALA A 65 3.59 -5.23 -21.21
C ALA A 65 2.29 -4.41 -21.18
N ALA A 66 1.77 -4.01 -22.32
CA ALA A 66 0.61 -3.13 -22.47
C ALA A 66 0.88 -1.70 -21.97
N LYS A 67 0.13 -1.18 -20.98
CA LYS A 67 0.33 0.20 -20.49
C LYS A 67 1.52 0.29 -19.54
N PRO A 68 2.26 1.43 -19.53
CA PRO A 68 3.32 1.67 -18.56
C PRO A 68 2.76 1.62 -17.13
N HIS A 69 3.50 0.95 -16.23
CA HIS A 69 3.19 0.83 -14.81
C HIS A 69 4.48 1.02 -14.01
N LEU A 70 4.69 2.20 -13.47
CA LEU A 70 5.93 2.55 -12.76
C LEU A 70 6.16 1.67 -11.54
N GLY A 71 5.08 1.32 -10.83
CA GLY A 71 5.12 0.42 -9.68
C GLY A 71 5.65 -0.99 -9.97
N THR A 72 5.86 -1.36 -11.24
CA THR A 72 6.54 -2.62 -11.60
C THR A 72 8.00 -2.62 -11.16
N THR A 73 8.67 -1.48 -11.22
CA THR A 73 10.10 -1.32 -10.90
C THR A 73 10.35 -0.34 -9.76
N GLU A 74 9.46 0.60 -9.54
CA GLU A 74 9.58 1.67 -8.55
C GLU A 74 8.65 1.47 -7.35
N GLY A 75 8.85 2.23 -6.28
CA GLY A 75 7.98 2.21 -5.09
C GLY A 75 8.00 0.91 -4.28
N ARG A 76 8.75 -0.11 -4.73
CA ARG A 76 8.95 -1.40 -4.05
C ARG A 76 10.40 -1.52 -3.60
N PHE A 77 10.62 -1.91 -2.36
CA PHE A 77 11.96 -1.93 -1.78
C PHE A 77 12.28 -3.28 -1.14
N ARG A 78 13.39 -3.90 -1.59
CA ARG A 78 13.95 -5.13 -1.01
C ARG A 78 14.86 -4.74 0.14
N VAL A 79 14.28 -4.62 1.30
CA VAL A 79 14.97 -4.19 2.52
C VAL A 79 14.10 -4.55 3.72
N TYR A 80 14.71 -4.79 4.85
CA TYR A 80 14.03 -5.01 6.12
C TYR A 80 13.07 -3.84 6.43
N GLY A 81 11.78 -4.15 6.53
CA GLY A 81 10.67 -3.19 6.60
C GLY A 81 9.98 -2.93 5.26
N GLY A 82 10.55 -3.40 4.15
CA GLY A 82 9.98 -3.28 2.81
C GLY A 82 9.67 -1.84 2.41
N SER A 83 8.60 -1.64 1.65
CA SER A 83 8.15 -0.31 1.19
C SER A 83 7.79 0.66 2.32
N SER A 84 7.56 0.17 3.56
CA SER A 84 7.32 1.04 4.72
C SER A 84 8.51 1.94 5.06
N THR A 85 9.70 1.59 4.63
CA THR A 85 10.92 2.40 4.83
C THR A 85 10.88 3.74 4.09
N ARG A 86 10.06 3.85 3.01
CA ARG A 86 10.03 5.03 2.11
C ARG A 86 8.63 5.54 1.77
N TRP A 87 7.56 4.89 2.23
CA TRP A 87 6.19 5.33 1.94
C TRP A 87 5.79 6.61 2.67
N GLY A 88 4.69 7.23 2.21
CA GLY A 88 4.15 8.44 2.84
C GLY A 88 3.47 8.22 4.19
N GLY A 89 3.04 6.99 4.49
CA GLY A 89 2.31 6.66 5.72
C GLY A 89 0.84 7.10 5.72
N GLN A 90 0.23 7.22 4.54
CA GLN A 90 -1.19 7.59 4.40
C GLN A 90 -2.09 6.38 4.60
N LEU A 91 -3.14 6.53 5.39
CA LEU A 91 -4.05 5.48 5.82
C LEU A 91 -5.49 5.92 5.56
N LEU A 92 -6.24 5.09 4.85
CA LEU A 92 -7.67 5.23 4.65
C LEU A 92 -8.26 3.82 4.47
N PRO A 93 -9.20 3.36 5.30
CA PRO A 93 -9.80 2.04 5.11
C PRO A 93 -10.69 2.05 3.87
N LEU A 94 -10.83 0.91 3.21
CA LEU A 94 -11.89 0.70 2.22
C LEU A 94 -13.26 0.97 2.87
N ALA A 95 -14.16 1.56 2.10
CA ALA A 95 -15.52 1.81 2.56
C ALA A 95 -16.36 0.51 2.47
N PRO A 96 -17.43 0.38 3.28
CA PRO A 96 -18.28 -0.83 3.23
C PRO A 96 -18.80 -1.18 1.84
N HIS A 97 -19.12 -0.19 1.00
CA HIS A 97 -19.60 -0.43 -0.36
C HIS A 97 -18.53 -0.97 -1.31
N ASP A 98 -17.22 -0.83 -1.00
CA ASP A 98 -16.14 -1.41 -1.79
C ASP A 98 -16.06 -2.94 -1.64
N PHE A 99 -16.61 -3.48 -0.53
CA PHE A 99 -16.69 -4.92 -0.28
C PHE A 99 -17.92 -5.56 -0.93
N ALA A 100 -18.99 -4.80 -1.11
CA ALA A 100 -20.23 -5.30 -1.65
C ALA A 100 -20.14 -5.60 -3.16
N PRO A 101 -20.89 -6.58 -3.68
CA PRO A 101 -21.11 -6.72 -5.11
C PRO A 101 -21.81 -5.46 -5.64
N ARG A 102 -21.25 -4.87 -6.70
CA ARG A 102 -21.79 -3.68 -7.37
C ARG A 102 -22.21 -4.06 -8.79
N PRO A 103 -23.53 -4.08 -9.11
CA PRO A 103 -24.02 -4.54 -10.42
C PRO A 103 -23.40 -3.80 -11.61
N HIS A 104 -23.05 -2.52 -11.40
CA HIS A 104 -22.40 -1.67 -12.40
C HIS A 104 -20.87 -1.87 -12.48
N VAL A 105 -20.26 -2.67 -11.60
CA VAL A 105 -18.83 -3.01 -11.63
C VAL A 105 -18.70 -4.53 -11.72
N PRO A 106 -18.58 -5.10 -12.92
CA PRO A 106 -18.44 -6.54 -13.10
C PRO A 106 -17.28 -7.12 -12.29
N HIS A 107 -17.48 -8.32 -11.76
CA HIS A 107 -16.50 -9.02 -10.93
C HIS A 107 -16.15 -8.30 -9.61
N SER A 108 -16.95 -7.34 -9.16
CA SER A 108 -16.84 -6.75 -7.83
C SER A 108 -17.38 -7.69 -6.75
N GLY A 109 -17.14 -7.31 -5.49
CA GLY A 109 -17.55 -8.08 -4.32
C GLY A 109 -16.42 -8.91 -3.71
N TRP A 110 -16.32 -8.82 -2.41
CA TRP A 110 -15.38 -9.60 -1.59
C TRP A 110 -16.13 -10.77 -0.94
N PRO A 111 -15.50 -11.93 -0.74
CA PRO A 111 -16.12 -13.05 -0.03
C PRO A 111 -16.09 -12.87 1.50
N LEU A 112 -15.99 -11.64 1.97
CA LEU A 112 -16.05 -11.25 3.37
C LEU A 112 -16.69 -9.87 3.51
N ASP A 113 -17.35 -9.61 4.64
CA ASP A 113 -17.93 -8.30 4.96
C ASP A 113 -16.90 -7.38 5.63
N SER A 114 -17.01 -6.07 5.35
CA SER A 114 -16.19 -5.05 6.00
C SER A 114 -16.31 -5.06 7.54
N ALA A 115 -17.46 -5.47 8.06
CA ALA A 115 -17.70 -5.62 9.50
C ALA A 115 -16.75 -6.62 10.16
N GLU A 116 -16.30 -7.66 9.42
CA GLU A 116 -15.32 -8.63 9.91
C GLU A 116 -13.94 -8.03 10.13
N LEU A 117 -13.62 -6.92 9.45
CA LEU A 117 -12.33 -6.23 9.58
C LEU A 117 -12.35 -5.11 10.62
N ARG A 118 -13.55 -4.61 11.00
CA ARG A 118 -13.71 -3.51 11.95
C ARG A 118 -13.01 -3.75 13.30
N PRO A 119 -13.04 -4.95 13.92
CA PRO A 119 -12.37 -5.21 15.19
C PRO A 119 -10.85 -4.93 15.17
N TYR A 120 -10.22 -5.05 14.01
CA TYR A 120 -8.77 -4.89 13.86
C TYR A 120 -8.32 -3.45 13.57
N LEU A 121 -9.28 -2.53 13.29
CA LEU A 121 -8.95 -1.15 12.93
C LEU A 121 -8.19 -0.42 14.04
N LEU A 122 -8.68 -0.53 15.27
CA LEU A 122 -8.06 0.12 16.43
C LEU A 122 -6.61 -0.34 16.63
N GLN A 123 -6.36 -1.64 16.50
CA GLN A 123 -5.02 -2.19 16.63
C GLN A 123 -4.08 -1.68 15.51
N CYS A 124 -4.56 -1.61 14.26
CA CYS A 124 -3.79 -1.02 13.15
C CYS A 124 -3.41 0.43 13.43
N GLU A 125 -4.34 1.24 13.94
CA GLU A 125 -4.11 2.64 14.30
C GLU A 125 -3.06 2.78 15.41
N GLN A 126 -3.14 1.94 16.43
CA GLN A 126 -2.16 1.89 17.52
C GLN A 126 -0.76 1.53 17.02
N LEU A 127 -0.65 0.48 16.17
CA LEU A 127 0.62 0.05 15.59
C LEU A 127 1.31 1.16 14.78
N LEU A 128 0.53 2.00 14.10
CA LEU A 128 1.04 3.09 13.28
C LEU A 128 1.03 4.46 13.98
N GLY A 129 0.63 4.51 15.25
CA GLY A 129 0.68 5.70 16.10
C GLY A 129 -0.22 6.83 15.62
N VAL A 130 -1.37 6.51 15.04
CA VAL A 130 -2.42 7.46 14.65
C VAL A 130 -3.57 7.44 15.65
N ASN A 131 -4.33 8.54 15.71
CA ASN A 131 -5.50 8.64 16.59
C ASN A 131 -6.67 7.78 16.11
N HIS A 132 -7.71 7.64 16.95
CA HIS A 132 -8.91 6.84 16.68
C HIS A 132 -10.09 7.68 16.18
N ALA A 133 -9.84 8.89 15.66
CA ALA A 133 -10.87 9.74 15.10
C ALA A 133 -11.50 9.09 13.83
N PRO A 134 -12.75 9.43 13.49
CA PRO A 134 -13.41 8.90 12.30
C PRO A 134 -12.67 9.20 10.99
N TYR A 135 -12.90 8.38 9.97
CA TYR A 135 -12.38 8.57 8.61
C TYR A 135 -13.41 9.20 7.65
N ASP A 136 -14.58 9.51 8.13
CA ASP A 136 -15.75 9.99 7.37
C ASP A 136 -16.26 11.35 7.87
N ALA A 137 -17.46 11.72 7.47
CA ALA A 137 -18.12 12.97 7.83
C ALA A 137 -18.21 13.23 9.33
N LEU A 138 -18.21 12.19 10.17
CA LEU A 138 -18.26 12.34 11.63
C LEU A 138 -17.03 13.10 12.17
N LEU A 139 -15.89 13.02 11.47
CA LEU A 139 -14.71 13.80 11.85
C LEU A 139 -14.97 15.31 11.80
N LEU A 140 -15.83 15.79 10.90
CA LEU A 140 -16.16 17.22 10.80
C LEU A 140 -16.65 17.81 12.13
N GLN A 141 -17.30 16.98 12.99
CA GLN A 141 -17.78 17.42 14.28
C GLN A 141 -16.63 17.72 15.27
N GLN A 142 -15.48 17.07 15.09
CA GLN A 142 -14.30 17.20 15.94
C GLN A 142 -13.32 18.25 15.45
N LEU A 143 -13.45 18.72 14.17
CA LEU A 143 -12.54 19.69 13.60
C LEU A 143 -12.85 21.12 14.07
N PRO A 144 -11.81 21.96 14.27
CA PRO A 144 -12.01 23.39 14.56
C PRO A 144 -12.65 24.10 13.36
N ARG A 145 -13.45 25.14 13.64
CA ARG A 145 -14.05 26.00 12.61
C ARG A 145 -13.01 26.99 12.03
N PRO A 146 -13.16 27.44 10.75
CA PRO A 146 -14.18 27.07 9.79
C PRO A 146 -13.98 25.65 9.23
N ARG A 147 -15.06 24.98 8.85
CA ARG A 147 -15.10 23.61 8.31
C ARG A 147 -15.52 23.63 6.85
N PRO A 148 -15.14 22.61 6.05
CA PRO A 148 -15.71 22.44 4.72
C PRO A 148 -17.21 22.13 4.83
N GLU A 149 -18.00 22.73 3.95
CA GLU A 149 -19.40 22.38 3.73
C GLU A 149 -19.47 21.56 2.45
N ILE A 150 -19.68 20.24 2.59
CA ILE A 150 -19.71 19.31 1.47
C ILE A 150 -21.14 18.83 1.31
N SER A 151 -21.68 18.91 0.10
CA SER A 151 -22.96 18.28 -0.23
C SER A 151 -22.78 16.76 -0.10
N GLN A 152 -23.51 16.14 0.81
CA GLN A 152 -23.44 14.70 1.06
C GLN A 152 -24.34 13.89 0.12
N ALA A 153 -25.00 14.52 -0.85
CA ALA A 153 -25.83 13.80 -1.81
C ALA A 153 -24.98 12.96 -2.79
N ASP A 154 -23.94 13.54 -3.36
CA ASP A 154 -23.14 12.94 -4.43
C ASP A 154 -21.64 12.88 -4.08
N LEU A 155 -21.15 13.79 -3.24
CA LEU A 155 -19.81 13.79 -2.70
C LEU A 155 -19.85 13.61 -1.18
N GLN A 156 -18.97 12.77 -0.67
CA GLN A 156 -18.77 12.57 0.76
C GLN A 156 -17.34 12.89 1.18
N PRO A 157 -17.15 13.50 2.36
CA PRO A 157 -15.83 13.72 2.90
C PRO A 157 -15.25 12.40 3.44
N ARG A 158 -14.01 12.11 3.04
CA ARG A 158 -13.18 11.06 3.63
C ARG A 158 -11.90 11.70 4.15
N PHE A 159 -11.41 11.23 5.27
CA PHE A 159 -10.24 11.80 5.92
C PHE A 159 -9.15 10.75 6.08
N SER A 160 -8.14 10.81 5.21
CA SER A 160 -6.99 9.95 5.41
C SER A 160 -6.14 10.45 6.58
N LYS A 161 -5.62 9.53 7.38
CA LYS A 161 -4.67 9.77 8.44
C LYS A 161 -3.25 9.53 7.94
N TRP A 162 -2.27 10.20 8.55
CA TRP A 162 -0.88 10.04 8.19
C TRP A 162 -0.08 9.62 9.41
N ALA A 163 0.54 8.46 9.32
CA ALA A 163 1.43 7.98 10.35
C ALA A 163 2.57 8.98 10.60
N PRO A 164 2.92 9.28 11.85
CA PRO A 164 4.09 10.10 12.15
C PRO A 164 5.37 9.42 11.65
N PHE A 165 6.37 10.20 11.26
CA PHE A 165 7.62 9.69 10.66
C PHE A 165 8.26 8.56 11.46
N ARG A 166 8.23 8.66 12.80
CA ARG A 166 8.80 7.64 13.69
C ARG A 166 8.12 6.26 13.61
N CYS A 167 6.85 6.20 13.14
CA CYS A 167 6.06 4.98 13.04
C CYS A 167 5.95 4.44 11.61
N ARG A 168 6.43 5.18 10.61
CA ARG A 168 6.31 4.78 9.20
C ARG A 168 7.16 3.57 8.87
N ASN A 169 8.41 3.55 9.30
CA ASN A 169 9.29 2.42 9.06
C ASN A 169 9.01 1.32 10.10
N VAL A 170 8.26 0.29 9.69
CA VAL A 170 7.83 -0.79 10.59
C VAL A 170 8.98 -1.67 11.07
N ALA A 171 10.13 -1.70 10.39
CA ALA A 171 11.31 -2.39 10.90
C ALA A 171 11.81 -1.79 12.22
N ARG A 172 11.71 -0.46 12.37
CA ARG A 172 12.15 0.24 13.57
C ARG A 172 11.16 0.19 14.73
N SER A 173 9.90 -0.06 14.45
CA SER A 173 8.83 -0.19 15.45
C SER A 173 8.51 -1.66 15.73
N LEU A 174 7.80 -2.31 14.81
CA LEU A 174 7.36 -3.70 14.96
C LEU A 174 8.53 -4.69 14.89
N GLY A 175 9.44 -4.47 13.94
CA GLY A 175 10.60 -5.33 13.76
C GLY A 175 11.51 -5.36 15.01
N ARG A 176 11.71 -4.21 15.67
CA ARG A 176 12.43 -4.16 16.93
C ARG A 176 11.72 -4.99 18.01
N ARG A 177 10.40 -4.87 18.14
CA ARG A 177 9.61 -5.66 19.09
C ARG A 177 9.70 -7.15 18.79
N CYS A 178 9.71 -7.57 17.52
CA CYS A 178 9.92 -8.96 17.12
C CYS A 178 11.30 -9.46 17.52
N GLN A 179 12.35 -8.64 17.39
CA GLN A 179 13.71 -9.01 17.82
C GLN A 179 13.86 -9.21 19.34
N GLU A 180 12.97 -8.62 20.14
CA GLU A 180 12.92 -8.79 21.59
C GLU A 180 12.29 -10.13 22.01
N ASP A 181 11.58 -10.83 21.11
CA ASP A 181 10.95 -12.12 21.36
C ASP A 181 11.88 -13.27 20.89
N PRO A 182 12.33 -14.17 21.81
CA PRO A 182 13.25 -15.25 21.44
C PRO A 182 12.62 -16.31 20.53
N SER A 183 11.31 -16.36 20.42
CA SER A 183 10.60 -17.29 19.52
C SER A 183 10.53 -16.79 18.08
N ILE A 184 10.96 -15.54 17.80
CA ILE A 184 10.93 -14.96 16.46
C ILE A 184 12.35 -14.77 15.93
N ARG A 185 12.68 -15.44 14.81
CA ARG A 185 13.95 -15.28 14.09
C ARG A 185 13.70 -14.54 12.80
N ILE A 186 14.51 -13.52 12.50
CA ILE A 186 14.43 -12.74 11.28
C ILE A 186 15.70 -12.94 10.49
N PHE A 187 15.58 -13.50 9.29
CA PHE A 187 16.67 -13.80 8.38
C PHE A 187 16.71 -12.76 7.26
N LEU A 188 17.89 -12.17 7.06
CA LEU A 188 18.17 -11.24 5.97
C LEU A 188 18.86 -11.95 4.81
N HIS A 189 18.82 -11.34 3.62
CA HIS A 189 19.35 -11.89 2.36
C HIS A 189 18.75 -13.27 2.03
N ALA A 190 17.53 -13.52 2.49
CA ALA A 190 16.80 -14.76 2.38
C ALA A 190 15.79 -14.71 1.22
N SER A 191 16.28 -14.75 -0.03
CA SER A 191 15.41 -14.74 -1.21
C SER A 191 14.76 -16.12 -1.40
N VAL A 192 13.45 -16.23 -1.15
CA VAL A 192 12.70 -17.45 -1.43
C VAL A 192 12.54 -17.61 -2.94
N THR A 193 13.01 -18.74 -3.47
CA THR A 193 13.03 -19.03 -4.92
C THR A 193 12.02 -20.09 -5.34
N ALA A 194 11.58 -20.96 -4.43
CA ALA A 194 10.55 -21.96 -4.69
C ALA A 194 9.85 -22.38 -3.40
N ILE A 195 8.62 -22.86 -3.54
CA ILE A 195 7.85 -23.51 -2.49
C ILE A 195 7.83 -25.00 -2.79
N ASP A 196 8.26 -25.82 -1.84
CA ASP A 196 8.25 -27.27 -1.94
C ASP A 196 6.95 -27.82 -1.40
N LEU A 197 6.18 -28.48 -2.26
CA LEU A 197 4.99 -29.24 -1.88
C LEU A 197 5.34 -30.70 -1.62
N HIS A 198 4.66 -31.30 -0.65
CA HIS A 198 4.57 -32.74 -0.49
C HIS A 198 3.97 -33.40 -1.74
N ALA A 199 4.21 -34.68 -1.93
CA ALA A 199 3.75 -35.42 -3.12
C ALA A 199 2.21 -35.45 -3.29
N ASP A 200 1.45 -35.26 -2.20
CA ASP A 200 0.00 -35.13 -2.22
C ASP A 200 -0.50 -33.85 -2.90
N GLY A 201 0.40 -32.87 -3.14
CA GLY A 201 0.08 -31.58 -3.72
C GLY A 201 -0.73 -30.64 -2.81
N ARG A 202 -0.99 -31.00 -1.55
CA ARG A 202 -1.86 -30.28 -0.62
C ARG A 202 -1.10 -29.60 0.52
N HIS A 203 0.09 -30.09 0.86
CA HIS A 203 0.88 -29.59 1.97
C HIS A 203 2.18 -28.97 1.48
N VAL A 204 2.51 -27.80 1.99
CA VAL A 204 3.84 -27.20 1.87
C VAL A 204 4.75 -27.86 2.89
N GLU A 205 5.86 -28.45 2.43
CA GLU A 205 6.91 -28.97 3.30
C GLU A 205 7.88 -27.86 3.74
N GLY A 206 8.12 -26.87 2.89
CA GLY A 206 9.05 -25.80 3.14
C GLY A 206 9.30 -24.95 1.91
N VAL A 207 10.34 -24.12 1.99
CA VAL A 207 10.76 -23.25 0.90
C VAL A 207 12.25 -23.37 0.63
N GLN A 208 12.64 -23.16 -0.62
CA GLN A 208 14.02 -23.03 -1.06
C GLN A 208 14.41 -21.55 -1.01
N VAL A 209 15.56 -21.28 -0.41
CA VAL A 209 16.09 -19.93 -0.25
C VAL A 209 17.46 -19.85 -0.90
N ARG A 210 17.72 -18.73 -1.59
CA ARG A 210 19.04 -18.42 -2.13
C ARG A 210 19.45 -17.02 -1.73
N THR A 211 20.72 -16.86 -1.45
CA THR A 211 21.33 -15.52 -1.35
C THR A 211 21.73 -15.04 -2.75
N LEU A 212 22.03 -13.75 -2.86
CA LEU A 212 22.52 -13.15 -4.12
C LEU A 212 23.83 -13.81 -4.58
N TYR A 213 24.67 -14.31 -3.65
CA TYR A 213 25.93 -14.98 -3.93
C TYR A 213 25.81 -16.49 -4.17
N GLY A 214 24.58 -16.99 -4.38
CA GLY A 214 24.32 -18.37 -4.78
C GLY A 214 24.30 -19.39 -3.65
N MET A 215 24.46 -18.98 -2.38
CA MET A 215 24.29 -19.90 -1.24
C MET A 215 22.85 -20.36 -1.10
N ALA A 216 22.64 -21.66 -0.95
CA ALA A 216 21.33 -22.28 -0.86
C ALA A 216 21.01 -22.71 0.58
N PHE A 217 19.76 -22.52 0.99
CA PHE A 217 19.21 -22.92 2.28
C PHE A 217 17.82 -23.49 2.10
N ARG A 218 17.36 -24.26 3.08
CA ARG A 218 16.00 -24.78 3.13
C ARG A 218 15.34 -24.43 4.47
N PHE A 219 14.09 -23.96 4.40
CA PHE A 219 13.28 -23.66 5.57
C PHE A 219 12.04 -24.55 5.54
N ARG A 220 11.81 -25.33 6.59
CA ARG A 220 10.61 -26.14 6.79
C ARG A 220 9.72 -25.51 7.83
N ALA A 221 8.41 -25.58 7.60
CA ALA A 221 7.45 -25.08 8.58
C ALA A 221 6.13 -25.85 8.51
N ARG A 222 5.43 -25.91 9.64
CA ARG A 222 4.06 -26.45 9.68
C ARG A 222 3.07 -25.59 8.90
N GLN A 223 3.29 -24.28 8.91
CA GLN A 223 2.48 -23.30 8.18
C GLN A 223 3.39 -22.29 7.48
N VAL A 224 2.98 -21.87 6.28
CA VAL A 224 3.73 -20.89 5.48
C VAL A 224 2.80 -19.75 5.09
N VAL A 225 3.26 -18.51 5.31
CA VAL A 225 2.55 -17.29 4.92
C VAL A 225 3.40 -16.47 3.96
N ILE A 226 2.89 -16.20 2.77
CA ILE A 226 3.53 -15.34 1.79
C ILE A 226 3.08 -13.89 2.05
N ALA A 227 4.04 -13.00 2.38
CA ALA A 227 3.87 -11.59 2.67
C ALA A 227 4.82 -10.71 1.83
N ALA A 228 5.16 -11.16 0.62
CA ALA A 228 6.20 -10.57 -0.22
C ALA A 228 5.73 -9.40 -1.11
N GLY A 229 4.55 -8.81 -0.83
CA GLY A 229 3.91 -7.81 -1.68
C GLY A 229 3.26 -8.42 -2.92
N THR A 230 2.55 -7.60 -3.69
CA THR A 230 1.65 -8.10 -4.75
C THR A 230 2.40 -8.86 -5.85
N ILE A 231 3.40 -8.23 -6.45
CA ILE A 231 4.09 -8.80 -7.62
C ILE A 231 4.91 -10.02 -7.22
N GLU A 232 5.69 -9.94 -6.14
CA GLU A 232 6.59 -11.04 -5.74
C GLU A 232 5.82 -12.23 -5.14
N SER A 233 4.71 -12.01 -4.40
CA SER A 233 3.85 -13.10 -3.94
C SER A 233 3.27 -13.89 -5.12
N THR A 234 2.77 -13.18 -6.12
CA THR A 234 2.24 -13.79 -7.35
C THR A 234 3.33 -14.51 -8.15
N ARG A 235 4.50 -13.85 -8.32
CA ARG A 235 5.65 -14.41 -9.04
C ARG A 235 6.14 -15.70 -8.40
N LEU A 236 6.24 -15.74 -7.06
CA LEU A 236 6.70 -16.92 -6.33
C LEU A 236 5.76 -18.11 -6.52
N LEU A 237 4.45 -17.89 -6.43
CA LEU A 237 3.46 -18.94 -6.66
C LEU A 237 3.48 -19.44 -8.11
N LEU A 238 3.58 -18.53 -9.10
CA LEU A 238 3.72 -18.88 -10.51
C LEU A 238 5.02 -19.65 -10.81
N ALA A 239 6.12 -19.34 -10.13
CA ALA A 239 7.42 -19.97 -10.33
C ALA A 239 7.55 -21.34 -9.65
N SER A 240 6.72 -21.64 -8.65
CA SER A 240 6.75 -22.90 -7.89
C SER A 240 5.97 -24.01 -8.60
N ARG A 241 6.58 -24.63 -9.61
CA ARG A 241 5.94 -25.55 -10.60
C ARG A 241 6.30 -27.03 -10.47
N ARG A 242 6.97 -27.42 -9.39
CA ARG A 242 7.48 -28.79 -9.26
C ARG A 242 6.36 -29.83 -9.19
N VAL A 243 5.29 -29.56 -8.45
CA VAL A 243 4.12 -30.46 -8.32
C VAL A 243 2.96 -29.91 -9.15
N HIS A 244 2.59 -28.66 -8.98
CA HIS A 244 1.56 -27.98 -9.76
C HIS A 244 2.21 -27.27 -10.94
N ARG A 245 2.11 -27.84 -12.14
CA ARG A 245 2.81 -27.35 -13.35
C ARG A 245 2.45 -25.93 -13.76
N GLU A 246 1.23 -25.48 -13.47
CA GLU A 246 0.72 -24.14 -13.80
C GLU A 246 0.99 -23.10 -12.68
N GLY A 247 1.67 -23.53 -11.60
CA GLY A 247 1.88 -22.73 -10.40
C GLY A 247 0.95 -23.13 -9.27
N ILE A 248 1.35 -22.81 -8.04
CA ILE A 248 0.60 -23.18 -6.83
C ILE A 248 -0.67 -22.34 -6.72
N GLY A 249 -1.83 -23.01 -6.60
CA GLY A 249 -3.15 -22.35 -6.52
C GLY A 249 -3.72 -21.92 -7.88
N ASN A 250 -3.13 -22.36 -8.99
CA ASN A 250 -3.53 -21.95 -10.35
C ASN A 250 -4.41 -22.99 -11.10
N HIS A 251 -5.23 -23.73 -10.39
CA HIS A 251 -6.08 -24.77 -11.00
C HIS A 251 -7.09 -24.24 -12.03
N SER A 252 -7.46 -22.95 -11.92
CA SER A 252 -8.50 -22.31 -12.75
C SER A 252 -7.98 -21.08 -13.51
N ASP A 253 -6.67 -20.97 -13.73
CA ASP A 253 -5.99 -19.84 -14.42
C ASP A 253 -6.32 -18.46 -13.81
N HIS A 254 -6.51 -18.39 -12.48
CA HIS A 254 -6.72 -17.11 -11.79
C HIS A 254 -5.43 -16.52 -11.21
N LEU A 255 -4.39 -17.35 -11.02
CA LEU A 255 -3.10 -16.85 -10.51
C LEU A 255 -2.43 -15.92 -11.53
N GLY A 256 -2.10 -14.74 -11.06
CA GLY A 256 -1.55 -13.67 -11.87
C GLY A 256 -2.60 -12.76 -12.50
N ARG A 257 -3.86 -13.17 -12.68
CA ARG A 257 -4.93 -12.34 -13.23
C ARG A 257 -5.44 -11.29 -12.24
N TRP A 258 -6.26 -10.35 -12.73
CA TRP A 258 -6.92 -9.31 -11.93
C TRP A 258 -5.93 -8.31 -11.30
N PHE A 259 -4.75 -8.15 -11.88
CA PHE A 259 -3.80 -7.16 -11.44
C PHE A 259 -4.37 -5.76 -11.67
N HIS A 260 -4.38 -4.94 -10.64
CA HIS A 260 -4.86 -3.56 -10.71
C HIS A 260 -4.09 -2.64 -9.76
N ASP A 261 -4.18 -1.34 -10.03
CA ASP A 261 -3.69 -0.26 -9.20
C ASP A 261 -4.75 0.85 -9.20
N HIS A 262 -4.58 1.90 -8.41
CA HIS A 262 -5.35 3.12 -8.62
C HIS A 262 -4.73 3.92 -9.76
N LEU A 263 -5.60 4.56 -10.54
CA LEU A 263 -5.18 5.52 -11.55
C LEU A 263 -5.27 6.92 -10.96
N SER A 264 -4.24 7.73 -11.15
CA SER A 264 -4.17 9.10 -10.66
C SER A 264 -3.80 10.07 -11.76
N VAL A 265 -4.40 11.25 -11.73
CA VAL A 265 -4.06 12.33 -12.64
C VAL A 265 -4.14 13.68 -11.94
N LYS A 266 -3.19 14.58 -12.23
CA LYS A 266 -3.28 16.00 -11.88
C LYS A 266 -4.28 16.66 -12.81
N ALA A 267 -5.53 16.78 -12.36
CA ALA A 267 -6.66 17.17 -13.20
C ALA A 267 -6.79 18.69 -13.39
N ALA A 268 -6.45 19.48 -12.35
CA ALA A 268 -6.62 20.93 -12.42
C ALA A 268 -5.68 21.68 -11.48
N VAL A 269 -5.44 22.96 -11.81
CA VAL A 269 -4.87 23.96 -10.92
C VAL A 269 -5.97 24.91 -10.46
N LEU A 270 -6.01 25.19 -9.16
CA LEU A 270 -7.03 26.00 -8.52
C LEU A 270 -6.48 27.38 -8.18
N GLN A 271 -7.19 28.43 -8.61
CA GLN A 271 -6.84 29.83 -8.36
C GLN A 271 -7.91 30.54 -7.50
N PRO A 272 -7.95 30.26 -6.19
CA PRO A 272 -9.01 30.78 -5.35
C PRO A 272 -8.87 32.28 -5.08
N HIS A 273 -9.96 33.04 -5.30
CA HIS A 273 -10.04 34.46 -4.91
C HIS A 273 -9.90 34.66 -3.40
N ARG A 274 -10.47 33.72 -2.60
CA ARG A 274 -10.46 33.71 -1.14
C ARG A 274 -9.49 32.67 -0.59
N ARG A 275 -8.23 32.78 -1.01
CA ARG A 275 -7.20 31.78 -0.71
C ARG A 275 -7.03 31.48 0.78
N ARG A 276 -7.06 32.51 1.65
CA ARG A 276 -6.95 32.32 3.10
C ARG A 276 -8.10 31.48 3.64
N GLU A 277 -9.32 31.74 3.18
CA GLU A 277 -10.50 30.99 3.58
C GLU A 277 -10.43 29.54 3.10
N LEU A 278 -10.04 29.33 1.85
CA LEU A 278 -9.83 27.98 1.32
C LEU A 278 -8.82 27.20 2.18
N LEU A 279 -7.66 27.78 2.48
CA LEU A 279 -6.65 27.15 3.33
C LEU A 279 -7.18 26.89 4.75
N GLN A 280 -8.01 27.75 5.29
CA GLN A 280 -8.65 27.55 6.59
C GLN A 280 -9.67 26.42 6.57
N ARG A 281 -10.37 26.18 5.47
CA ARG A 281 -11.39 25.13 5.34
C ARG A 281 -10.85 23.80 4.86
N LEU A 282 -9.87 23.79 3.93
CA LEU A 282 -9.49 22.59 3.18
C LEU A 282 -8.03 22.11 3.39
N ALA A 283 -7.13 22.96 3.96
CA ALA A 283 -5.78 22.50 4.25
C ALA A 283 -5.77 21.41 5.34
N PRO A 284 -4.79 20.52 5.34
CA PRO A 284 -4.72 19.42 6.30
C PRO A 284 -4.79 19.85 7.75
N TRP A 285 -5.51 19.08 8.57
CA TRP A 285 -5.65 19.28 10.02
C TRP A 285 -4.71 18.41 10.81
N PHE A 286 -4.42 18.82 12.05
CA PHE A 286 -3.80 17.97 13.04
C PHE A 286 -4.76 17.81 14.23
N LEU A 287 -5.07 16.56 14.57
CA LEU A 287 -5.69 16.22 15.84
C LEU A 287 -4.65 15.45 16.65
N GLY A 288 -4.08 16.09 17.65
CA GLY A 288 -2.89 15.61 18.33
C GLY A 288 -1.70 15.47 17.37
N ALA A 289 -1.04 14.32 17.37
CA ALA A 289 0.08 14.04 16.48
C ALA A 289 -0.34 13.61 15.06
N THR A 290 -1.62 13.27 14.85
CA THR A 290 -2.11 12.72 13.59
C THR A 290 -2.49 13.82 12.61
N ARG A 291 -1.92 13.78 11.40
CA ARG A 291 -2.34 14.64 10.29
C ARG A 291 -3.53 14.01 9.58
N HIS A 292 -4.57 14.81 9.34
CA HIS A 292 -5.76 14.44 8.56
C HIS A 292 -5.78 15.20 7.25
N THR A 293 -6.05 14.51 6.14
CA THR A 293 -6.18 15.09 4.80
C THR A 293 -7.56 14.76 4.25
N LEU A 294 -8.30 15.80 3.85
CA LEU A 294 -9.62 15.66 3.26
C LEU A 294 -9.50 15.11 1.83
N LYS A 295 -10.35 14.16 1.53
CA LYS A 295 -10.63 13.61 0.20
C LYS A 295 -12.12 13.74 -0.07
N PHE A 296 -12.46 13.97 -1.33
CA PHE A 296 -13.83 14.13 -1.82
C PHE A 296 -14.20 12.88 -2.59
N GLU A 297 -14.78 11.89 -1.92
CA GLU A 297 -15.16 10.62 -2.55
C GLU A 297 -16.57 10.71 -3.13
N SER A 298 -16.80 10.12 -4.30
CA SER A 298 -18.14 9.93 -4.85
C SER A 298 -18.94 8.98 -3.96
N THR A 299 -20.23 9.28 -3.72
CA THR A 299 -21.09 8.39 -2.91
C THR A 299 -21.47 7.13 -3.68
N ALA A 300 -21.74 6.02 -2.97
CA ALA A 300 -22.21 4.78 -3.57
C ALA A 300 -23.50 4.99 -4.41
N ALA A 301 -24.41 5.85 -3.95
CA ALA A 301 -25.62 6.19 -4.68
C ALA A 301 -25.34 6.91 -6.01
N TRP A 302 -24.37 7.84 -6.03
CA TRP A 302 -23.94 8.50 -7.25
C TRP A 302 -23.27 7.52 -8.21
N GLN A 303 -22.36 6.68 -7.71
CA GLN A 303 -21.68 5.65 -8.51
C GLN A 303 -22.69 4.72 -9.20
N ALA A 304 -23.73 4.28 -8.47
CA ALA A 304 -24.77 3.43 -9.01
C ALA A 304 -25.61 4.14 -10.08
N ARG A 305 -26.02 5.41 -9.84
CA ARG A 305 -26.78 6.20 -10.83
C ARG A 305 -26.00 6.48 -12.11
N GLN A 306 -24.71 6.75 -11.99
CA GLN A 306 -23.83 7.04 -13.13
C GLN A 306 -23.21 5.77 -13.73
N SER A 307 -23.49 4.59 -13.17
CA SER A 307 -22.80 3.35 -13.53
C SER A 307 -21.27 3.51 -13.52
N CYS A 308 -20.75 4.24 -12.54
CA CYS A 308 -19.37 4.69 -12.47
C CYS A 308 -18.55 3.89 -11.45
N LEU A 309 -17.23 3.84 -11.65
CA LEU A 309 -16.26 3.32 -10.68
C LEU A 309 -16.16 4.24 -9.45
N ASN A 310 -15.59 3.74 -8.36
CA ASN A 310 -15.30 4.57 -7.19
C ASN A 310 -14.18 5.56 -7.53
N VAL A 311 -14.47 6.85 -7.38
CA VAL A 311 -13.57 7.96 -7.70
C VAL A 311 -13.51 8.94 -6.56
N MET A 312 -12.34 9.47 -6.29
CA MET A 312 -12.16 10.56 -5.33
C MET A 312 -11.20 11.62 -5.84
N GLY A 313 -11.44 12.86 -5.41
CA GLY A 313 -10.51 13.96 -5.61
C GLY A 313 -9.84 14.36 -4.30
N HIS A 314 -8.65 14.92 -4.41
CA HIS A 314 -7.99 15.52 -3.26
C HIS A 314 -7.13 16.71 -3.66
N LEU A 315 -6.97 17.65 -2.72
CA LEU A 315 -6.17 18.84 -2.95
C LEU A 315 -4.73 18.61 -2.48
N VAL A 316 -3.80 18.91 -3.36
CA VAL A 316 -2.37 18.92 -3.08
C VAL A 316 -1.92 20.38 -2.98
N PHE A 317 -1.18 20.69 -1.92
CA PHE A 317 -0.62 22.02 -1.64
C PHE A 317 0.88 21.90 -1.80
N GLU A 318 1.39 22.29 -2.96
CA GLU A 318 2.81 22.18 -3.33
C GLU A 318 3.56 23.43 -2.93
N ALA A 319 4.47 23.29 -1.97
CA ALA A 319 5.41 24.36 -1.63
C ALA A 319 6.59 24.32 -2.62
N PRO A 320 7.20 25.47 -2.96
CA PRO A 320 8.41 25.48 -3.77
C PRO A 320 9.51 24.60 -3.15
N ASP A 321 10.23 23.85 -3.97
CA ASP A 321 11.30 22.93 -3.52
C ASP A 321 12.46 23.65 -2.83
N THR A 322 12.58 24.96 -3.02
CA THR A 322 13.61 25.82 -2.41
C THR A 322 13.28 26.23 -0.98
N SER A 323 12.19 25.76 -0.39
CA SER A 323 11.78 26.14 0.98
C SER A 323 12.50 25.29 2.04
N GLY A 324 12.82 25.88 3.20
CA GLY A 324 13.36 25.15 4.36
C GLY A 324 12.46 24.03 4.86
N PHE A 325 11.16 24.09 4.52
CA PHE A 325 10.22 23.01 4.75
C PHE A 325 10.53 21.77 3.85
N ALA A 326 10.92 21.97 2.61
CA ALA A 326 11.31 20.89 1.72
C ALA A 326 12.56 20.18 2.26
N TRP A 327 13.56 20.94 2.69
CA TRP A 327 14.75 20.40 3.35
C TRP A 327 14.42 19.61 4.63
N LEU A 328 13.62 20.17 5.55
CA LEU A 328 13.21 19.47 6.77
C LEU A 328 12.50 18.14 6.45
N ARG A 329 11.63 18.17 5.45
CA ARG A 329 10.94 16.97 4.96
C ARG A 329 11.92 15.92 4.44
N GLN A 330 12.93 16.35 3.67
CA GLN A 330 13.97 15.48 3.13
C GLN A 330 14.80 14.84 4.26
N GLN A 331 15.19 15.61 5.29
CA GLN A 331 15.88 15.07 6.46
C GLN A 331 15.04 14.03 7.24
N LEU A 332 13.76 14.29 7.40
CA LEU A 332 12.85 13.34 8.04
C LEU A 332 12.67 12.06 7.20
N GLN A 333 12.65 12.17 5.88
CA GLN A 333 12.60 11.03 4.97
C GLN A 333 13.90 10.22 4.98
N ALA A 334 15.04 10.88 4.99
CA ALA A 334 16.36 10.22 5.13
C ALA A 334 16.45 9.43 6.44
N ARG A 335 15.99 10.03 7.56
CA ARG A 335 15.89 9.31 8.83
C ARG A 335 14.92 8.13 8.78
N GLN A 336 13.78 8.27 8.09
CA GLN A 336 12.82 7.18 7.93
C GLN A 336 13.44 5.99 7.16
N SER A 337 14.13 6.26 6.07
CA SER A 337 14.74 5.23 5.21
C SER A 337 15.97 4.55 5.83
N GLY A 338 16.59 5.16 6.86
CA GLY A 338 17.82 4.66 7.45
C GLY A 338 19.07 4.99 6.65
N SER A 339 18.96 5.81 5.61
CA SER A 339 20.14 6.34 4.92
C SER A 339 20.92 7.23 5.89
N ALA A 340 22.18 6.90 6.11
CA ALA A 340 23.08 7.61 7.05
C ALA A 340 23.45 9.04 6.60
N GLU A 341 22.95 9.47 5.46
CA GLU A 341 23.14 10.80 4.92
C GLU A 341 22.24 11.83 5.64
N GLY A 342 22.58 12.10 6.87
CA GLY A 342 22.34 13.42 7.46
C GLY A 342 23.27 14.39 6.76
N GLN A 343 22.94 14.78 5.53
CA GLN A 343 23.72 15.78 4.82
C GLN A 343 23.72 17.05 5.65
N ALA A 344 24.92 17.60 5.88
CA ALA A 344 25.05 18.95 6.38
C ALA A 344 24.18 19.89 5.51
N LEU A 345 23.57 20.89 6.13
CA LEU A 345 22.81 21.91 5.40
C LEU A 345 23.62 22.40 4.20
N PRO A 346 23.15 22.24 2.95
CA PRO A 346 23.82 22.83 1.81
C PRO A 346 23.96 24.33 2.01
N ALA A 347 25.10 24.92 1.62
CA ALA A 347 25.41 26.33 1.80
C ALA A 347 24.27 27.32 1.42
N PRO A 348 23.48 27.08 0.34
CA PRO A 348 22.35 27.94 -0.01
C PRO A 348 21.23 28.00 1.05
N TYR A 349 21.13 27.01 1.92
CA TYR A 349 20.12 27.00 3.01
C TYR A 349 20.61 27.74 4.25
N LEU A 350 21.92 27.77 4.50
CA LEU A 350 22.51 28.52 5.62
C LEU A 350 22.29 30.03 5.49
N GLU A 351 22.35 30.57 4.27
CA GLU A 351 22.10 31.98 3.99
C GLU A 351 20.63 32.41 4.17
N LYS A 352 19.70 31.44 4.02
CA LYS A 352 18.24 31.67 4.19
C LYS A 352 17.72 31.37 5.60
N LEU A 353 18.54 30.81 6.48
CA LEU A 353 18.16 30.45 7.85
C LEU A 353 17.46 31.54 8.66
N PRO A 354 17.81 32.86 8.58
CA PRO A 354 17.09 33.86 9.34
C PRO A 354 15.62 34.07 8.92
N ALA A 355 15.34 34.01 7.60
CA ALA A 355 13.97 34.10 7.09
C ALA A 355 13.18 32.80 7.35
N GLU A 356 13.83 31.66 7.23
CA GLU A 356 13.24 30.34 7.43
C GLU A 356 13.02 29.99 8.91
N SER A 357 13.77 30.59 9.85
CA SER A 357 13.53 30.42 11.30
C SER A 357 12.18 30.96 11.72
N LEU A 358 11.75 32.09 11.14
CA LEU A 358 10.41 32.64 11.33
C LEU A 358 9.34 31.72 10.74
N ASP A 359 9.59 31.12 9.58
CA ASP A 359 8.69 30.15 8.95
C ASP A 359 8.57 28.87 9.78
N VAL A 360 9.67 28.36 10.34
CA VAL A 360 9.65 27.19 11.24
C VAL A 360 8.90 27.50 12.54
N ALA A 361 9.11 28.67 13.14
CA ALA A 361 8.38 29.12 14.33
C ALA A 361 6.87 29.25 14.02
N TYR A 362 6.52 29.85 12.89
CA TYR A 362 5.14 29.98 12.43
C TYR A 362 4.49 28.63 12.11
N LEU A 363 5.25 27.70 11.56
CA LEU A 363 4.87 26.31 11.29
C LEU A 363 4.54 25.58 12.60
N ALA A 364 5.41 25.71 13.61
CA ALA A 364 5.19 25.16 14.93
C ALA A 364 3.95 25.78 15.60
N TRP A 365 3.80 27.09 15.55
CA TRP A 365 2.63 27.79 16.07
C TRP A 365 1.34 27.36 15.36
N LYS A 366 1.32 27.31 14.02
CA LYS A 366 0.17 26.83 13.23
C LYS A 366 -0.22 25.41 13.63
N ARG A 367 0.75 24.54 13.81
CA ARG A 367 0.52 23.14 14.21
C ARG A 367 0.00 23.04 15.63
N LEU A 368 0.65 23.70 16.59
CA LEU A 368 0.36 23.55 18.02
C LEU A 368 -0.89 24.32 18.44
N VAL A 369 -1.08 25.55 17.93
CA VAL A 369 -2.16 26.44 18.35
C VAL A 369 -3.37 26.31 17.42
N ARG A 370 -3.16 26.28 16.11
CA ARG A 370 -4.23 26.25 15.12
C ARG A 370 -4.60 24.84 14.63
N GLN A 371 -3.84 23.82 15.02
CA GLN A 371 -4.04 22.43 14.60
C GLN A 371 -4.14 22.28 13.06
N ARG A 372 -3.37 23.10 12.33
CA ARG A 372 -3.36 23.16 10.86
C ARG A 372 -1.96 22.92 10.31
N ARG A 373 -1.90 22.28 9.14
CA ARG A 373 -0.67 22.28 8.34
C ARG A 373 -0.47 23.70 7.81
N TRP A 374 0.75 24.20 7.95
CA TRP A 374 1.15 25.41 7.26
C TRP A 374 1.23 25.12 5.74
N CYS A 375 0.62 26.01 4.95
CA CYS A 375 0.74 26.04 3.51
C CYS A 375 1.17 27.45 3.14
N PRO A 376 2.31 27.63 2.42
CA PRO A 376 2.73 28.96 1.95
C PRO A 376 1.61 29.61 1.13
N THR A 377 1.53 30.92 1.17
CA THR A 377 0.60 31.65 0.30
C THR A 377 0.96 31.53 -1.17
N SER A 378 2.20 31.21 -1.49
CA SER A 378 2.72 30.94 -2.83
C SER A 378 2.54 29.47 -3.29
N ALA A 379 2.09 28.56 -2.40
CA ALA A 379 1.93 27.16 -2.77
C ALA A 379 0.95 26.97 -3.93
N GLU A 380 1.28 26.23 -4.94
CA GLU A 380 0.31 25.81 -5.94
C GLU A 380 -0.75 24.91 -5.29
N ILE A 381 -2.00 25.07 -5.65
CA ILE A 381 -3.10 24.22 -5.21
C ILE A 381 -3.60 23.47 -6.40
N SER A 382 -3.38 22.16 -6.38
CA SER A 382 -3.77 21.28 -7.47
C SER A 382 -4.84 20.30 -7.02
N LEU A 383 -5.77 19.98 -7.92
CA LEU A 383 -6.71 18.88 -7.77
C LEU A 383 -6.13 17.64 -8.45
N TYR A 384 -5.97 16.58 -7.67
CA TYR A 384 -5.73 15.25 -8.18
C TYR A 384 -7.04 14.45 -8.11
N ILE A 385 -7.26 13.63 -9.13
CA ILE A 385 -8.38 12.70 -9.19
C ILE A 385 -7.79 11.29 -9.22
N ASP A 386 -8.23 10.45 -8.28
CA ASP A 386 -7.86 9.05 -8.19
C ASP A 386 -9.09 8.19 -8.43
N THR A 387 -8.98 7.14 -9.25
CA THR A 387 -10.08 6.18 -9.48
C THR A 387 -9.61 4.76 -9.20
N GLU A 388 -10.53 3.91 -8.73
CA GLU A 388 -10.31 2.47 -8.78
C GLU A 388 -10.21 2.02 -10.24
N GLN A 389 -9.58 0.87 -10.44
CA GLN A 389 -9.57 0.19 -11.72
C GLN A 389 -10.66 -0.88 -11.75
N GLN A 390 -11.39 -1.00 -12.85
CA GLN A 390 -12.31 -2.10 -13.04
C GLN A 390 -11.57 -3.44 -12.99
N PRO A 391 -12.07 -4.45 -12.24
CA PRO A 391 -11.50 -5.79 -12.28
C PRO A 391 -11.44 -6.32 -13.71
N ASN A 392 -10.24 -6.58 -14.20
CA ASN A 392 -9.97 -7.06 -15.56
C ASN A 392 -9.09 -8.33 -15.49
N PRO A 393 -9.58 -9.51 -15.95
CA PRO A 393 -8.81 -10.74 -15.91
C PRO A 393 -7.57 -10.71 -16.82
N ASP A 394 -7.54 -9.86 -17.83
CA ASP A 394 -6.43 -9.75 -18.79
C ASP A 394 -5.35 -8.77 -18.32
N SER A 395 -5.63 -7.95 -17.31
CA SER A 395 -4.61 -7.23 -16.56
C SER A 395 -3.96 -8.20 -15.59
N ARG A 396 -2.67 -8.58 -15.85
CA ARG A 396 -2.11 -9.74 -15.18
C ARG A 396 -0.59 -9.71 -15.03
N ILE A 397 -0.11 -10.46 -14.06
CA ILE A 397 1.30 -10.78 -13.85
C ILE A 397 1.58 -12.14 -14.47
N ARG A 398 2.65 -12.24 -15.27
CA ARG A 398 3.15 -13.49 -15.86
C ARG A 398 4.63 -13.65 -15.55
N LEU A 399 5.18 -14.82 -15.90
CA LEU A 399 6.62 -15.04 -15.86
C LEU A 399 7.23 -14.80 -17.24
N SER A 400 8.38 -14.09 -17.24
CA SER A 400 9.23 -13.93 -18.41
C SER A 400 10.07 -15.17 -18.67
N ALA A 401 10.54 -15.32 -19.91
CA ALA A 401 11.62 -16.23 -20.24
C ALA A 401 12.97 -15.78 -19.64
N ASN A 402 13.13 -14.47 -19.42
CA ASN A 402 14.32 -13.91 -18.80
C ASN A 402 14.35 -14.20 -17.29
N ARG A 403 15.54 -14.42 -16.78
CA ARG A 403 15.78 -14.70 -15.35
C ARG A 403 16.54 -13.56 -14.69
N ASP A 404 16.38 -13.43 -13.39
CA ASP A 404 17.17 -12.56 -12.55
C ASP A 404 18.51 -13.23 -12.13
N ALA A 405 19.33 -12.50 -11.37
CA ALA A 405 20.65 -12.94 -10.94
C ALA A 405 20.64 -14.19 -10.02
N ILE A 406 19.51 -14.51 -9.38
CA ILE A 406 19.35 -15.74 -8.56
C ILE A 406 18.64 -16.87 -9.31
N GLY A 407 18.41 -16.70 -10.63
CA GLY A 407 17.85 -17.72 -11.49
C GLY A 407 16.32 -17.81 -11.51
N MET A 408 15.60 -16.92 -10.87
CA MET A 408 14.14 -16.86 -10.94
C MET A 408 13.65 -16.19 -12.23
N PRO A 409 12.59 -16.70 -12.89
CA PRO A 409 11.95 -15.98 -14.00
C PRO A 409 11.51 -14.59 -13.55
N LYS A 410 11.79 -13.54 -14.34
CA LYS A 410 11.32 -12.18 -14.02
C LYS A 410 9.80 -12.09 -14.12
N ALA A 411 9.21 -11.13 -13.39
CA ALA A 411 7.80 -10.82 -13.55
C ALA A 411 7.57 -9.97 -14.81
N VAL A 412 6.52 -10.30 -15.57
CA VAL A 412 5.97 -9.45 -16.64
C VAL A 412 4.63 -8.93 -16.15
N VAL A 413 4.51 -7.61 -16.01
CA VAL A 413 3.26 -6.94 -15.63
C VAL A 413 2.58 -6.44 -16.90
N GLN A 414 1.46 -7.04 -17.22
CA GLN A 414 0.55 -6.62 -18.30
C GLN A 414 -0.57 -5.80 -17.67
N TRP A 415 -0.37 -4.50 -17.50
CA TRP A 415 -1.36 -3.62 -16.90
C TRP A 415 -2.32 -3.08 -17.95
N GLN A 416 -3.64 -3.23 -17.72
CA GLN A 416 -4.67 -2.81 -18.67
C GLN A 416 -5.79 -2.09 -17.94
N TRP A 417 -6.16 -0.93 -18.45
CA TRP A 417 -7.33 -0.15 -18.09
C TRP A 417 -7.90 0.52 -19.35
N GLY A 418 -9.14 1.00 -19.30
CA GLY A 418 -9.82 1.43 -20.53
C GLY A 418 -10.93 2.46 -20.32
N GLU A 419 -12.01 2.35 -21.10
CA GLU A 419 -13.09 3.32 -21.18
C GLU A 419 -13.81 3.58 -19.86
N ARG A 420 -13.92 2.58 -19.00
CA ARG A 420 -14.63 2.71 -17.72
C ARG A 420 -13.91 3.68 -16.78
N GLU A 421 -12.60 3.64 -16.76
CA GLU A 421 -11.78 4.56 -16.00
C GLU A 421 -11.83 5.97 -16.60
N VAL A 422 -11.83 6.10 -17.94
CA VAL A 422 -12.02 7.37 -18.65
C VAL A 422 -13.36 8.00 -18.27
N GLN A 423 -14.45 7.23 -18.34
CA GLN A 423 -15.79 7.67 -17.96
C GLN A 423 -15.83 8.11 -16.49
N ALA A 424 -15.14 7.40 -15.60
CA ALA A 424 -15.07 7.75 -14.20
C ALA A 424 -14.40 9.11 -13.96
N PHE A 425 -13.28 9.39 -14.62
CA PHE A 425 -12.62 10.69 -14.57
C PHE A 425 -13.50 11.82 -15.11
N ALA A 426 -14.13 11.62 -16.27
CA ALA A 426 -15.01 12.61 -16.91
C ALA A 426 -16.24 12.94 -16.06
N ALA A 427 -16.93 11.92 -15.54
CA ALA A 427 -18.08 12.10 -14.68
C ALA A 427 -17.70 12.80 -13.35
N TYR A 428 -16.58 12.41 -12.75
CA TYR A 428 -16.11 13.04 -11.52
C TYR A 428 -15.70 14.51 -11.72
N ARG A 429 -15.10 14.85 -12.87
CA ARG A 429 -14.80 16.24 -13.22
C ARG A 429 -16.05 17.12 -13.14
N GLN A 430 -17.18 16.68 -13.70
CA GLN A 430 -18.45 17.41 -13.66
C GLN A 430 -18.98 17.52 -12.22
N LEU A 431 -18.91 16.43 -11.47
CA LEU A 431 -19.33 16.40 -10.06
C LEU A 431 -18.53 17.38 -9.21
N PHE A 432 -17.20 17.36 -9.31
CA PHE A 432 -16.33 18.27 -8.56
C PHE A 432 -16.50 19.73 -9.00
N GLN A 433 -16.67 19.98 -10.31
CA GLN A 433 -16.95 21.31 -10.86
C GLN A 433 -18.18 21.94 -10.20
N SER A 434 -19.28 21.18 -10.10
CA SER A 434 -20.53 21.65 -9.47
C SER A 434 -20.32 21.98 -7.98
N GLN A 435 -19.63 21.13 -7.26
CA GLN A 435 -19.32 21.37 -5.83
C GLN A 435 -18.40 22.58 -5.64
N TRP A 436 -17.39 22.75 -6.49
CA TRP A 436 -16.48 23.89 -6.43
C TRP A 436 -17.18 25.21 -6.72
N GLN A 437 -18.10 25.24 -7.69
CA GLN A 437 -18.94 26.40 -7.98
C GLN A 437 -19.82 26.76 -6.78
N ALA A 438 -20.43 25.76 -6.11
CA ALA A 438 -21.23 26.00 -4.92
C ALA A 438 -20.40 26.62 -3.76
N TRP A 439 -19.11 26.27 -3.64
CA TRP A 439 -18.21 26.90 -2.66
C TRP A 439 -17.80 28.33 -3.04
N ASN A 440 -17.90 28.69 -4.28
CA ASN A 440 -17.55 30.01 -4.82
C ASN A 440 -16.14 30.47 -4.41
N PHE A 441 -15.15 29.60 -4.54
CA PHE A 441 -13.76 29.92 -4.22
C PHE A 441 -13.02 30.58 -5.38
N GLY A 442 -13.48 30.45 -6.63
CA GLY A 442 -12.86 31.03 -7.82
C GLY A 442 -12.75 30.04 -8.97
N PRO A 443 -11.96 30.36 -10.02
CA PRO A 443 -11.86 29.52 -11.21
C PRO A 443 -11.10 28.21 -10.95
N ILE A 444 -11.47 27.20 -11.74
CA ILE A 444 -10.71 25.95 -11.91
C ILE A 444 -10.06 26.01 -13.29
N HIS A 445 -8.74 25.81 -13.35
CA HIS A 445 -8.03 25.64 -14.60
C HIS A 445 -7.81 24.14 -14.82
N TRP A 446 -8.71 23.52 -15.55
CA TRP A 446 -8.59 22.11 -15.93
C TRP A 446 -7.41 21.90 -16.85
N LEU A 447 -6.52 20.98 -16.50
CA LEU A 447 -5.36 20.56 -17.28
C LEU A 447 -5.76 19.47 -18.27
N GLU A 448 -6.75 18.65 -17.88
CA GLU A 448 -7.19 17.48 -18.62
C GLU A 448 -8.65 17.64 -19.04
N SER A 449 -8.94 17.32 -20.30
CA SER A 449 -10.29 17.33 -20.83
C SER A 449 -11.04 16.02 -20.54
N PHE A 450 -10.32 14.92 -20.39
CA PHE A 450 -10.81 13.54 -20.30
C PHE A 450 -11.63 13.10 -21.51
N GLU A 451 -11.43 13.75 -22.66
CA GLU A 451 -11.97 13.28 -23.92
C GLU A 451 -11.07 12.19 -24.52
N PRO A 452 -11.64 11.15 -25.16
CA PRO A 452 -10.86 10.00 -25.66
C PRO A 452 -9.67 10.38 -26.53
N ASP A 453 -9.83 11.37 -27.40
CA ASP A 453 -8.84 11.76 -28.41
C ASP A 453 -7.89 12.88 -27.96
N SER A 454 -8.00 13.39 -26.74
CA SER A 454 -7.21 14.54 -26.26
C SER A 454 -5.80 14.19 -25.80
N GLY A 455 -5.41 12.90 -25.77
CA GLY A 455 -4.09 12.47 -25.33
C GLY A 455 -3.85 12.50 -23.83
N TRP A 456 -4.79 12.89 -23.00
CA TRP A 456 -4.68 13.00 -21.54
C TRP A 456 -4.26 11.68 -20.86
N ALA A 457 -4.58 10.54 -21.47
CA ALA A 457 -4.26 9.22 -20.96
C ALA A 457 -2.75 9.00 -20.73
N HIS A 458 -1.88 9.76 -21.40
CA HIS A 458 -0.44 9.75 -21.19
C HIS A 458 -0.03 10.36 -19.84
N ASN A 459 -0.90 11.17 -19.21
CA ASN A 459 -0.67 11.82 -17.92
C ASN A 459 -1.20 10.99 -16.74
N VAL A 460 -1.87 9.87 -17.03
CA VAL A 460 -2.33 8.93 -16.00
C VAL A 460 -1.14 8.13 -15.47
N SER A 461 -0.99 8.12 -14.16
CA SER A 461 0.00 7.31 -13.46
C SER A 461 -0.67 6.28 -12.54
N ASP A 462 0.04 5.17 -12.30
CA ASP A 462 -0.23 4.31 -11.14
C ASP A 462 0.17 5.02 -9.85
N THR A 463 -0.32 4.51 -8.73
CA THR A 463 -0.10 5.12 -7.40
C THR A 463 0.76 4.25 -6.48
N TYR A 464 1.44 3.25 -7.05
CA TYR A 464 2.19 2.24 -6.29
C TYR A 464 1.30 1.42 -5.33
N HIS A 465 0.02 1.28 -5.65
CA HIS A 465 -0.97 0.52 -4.90
C HIS A 465 -1.27 -0.82 -5.57
N GLN A 466 -0.24 -1.58 -5.95
CA GLN A 466 -0.39 -2.85 -6.67
C GLN A 466 -1.30 -3.81 -5.89
N MET A 467 -2.37 -4.29 -6.54
CA MET A 467 -3.37 -5.21 -6.00
C MET A 467 -3.68 -6.31 -7.02
N GLY A 468 -4.37 -7.37 -6.58
CA GLY A 468 -4.70 -8.49 -7.45
C GLY A 468 -3.52 -9.42 -7.75
N GLY A 469 -3.76 -10.47 -8.54
CA GLY A 469 -2.78 -11.51 -8.84
C GLY A 469 -2.97 -12.80 -8.03
N THR A 470 -3.43 -12.70 -6.77
CA THR A 470 -3.85 -13.86 -5.96
C THR A 470 -5.26 -13.63 -5.39
N ARG A 471 -6.16 -13.18 -6.25
CA ARG A 471 -7.52 -12.74 -5.93
C ARG A 471 -8.22 -13.64 -4.91
N MET A 472 -8.83 -13.02 -3.89
CA MET A 472 -9.69 -13.69 -2.92
C MET A 472 -11.05 -14.02 -3.54
N ALA A 473 -11.53 -15.26 -3.33
CA ALA A 473 -12.84 -15.70 -3.78
C ALA A 473 -13.41 -16.80 -2.88
N ALA A 474 -14.74 -16.94 -2.86
CA ALA A 474 -15.40 -17.99 -2.09
C ALA A 474 -15.11 -19.41 -2.65
N HIS A 475 -14.87 -19.51 -3.97
CA HIS A 475 -14.67 -20.79 -4.66
C HIS A 475 -13.36 -20.81 -5.44
N PRO A 476 -12.67 -21.97 -5.53
CA PRO A 476 -11.40 -22.11 -6.24
C PRO A 476 -11.49 -21.82 -7.74
N GLY A 477 -12.69 -21.94 -8.35
CA GLY A 477 -12.95 -21.56 -9.74
C GLY A 477 -13.08 -20.06 -10.01
N GLN A 478 -12.91 -19.21 -8.99
CA GLN A 478 -13.09 -17.75 -9.09
C GLN A 478 -11.92 -16.95 -8.54
N GLY A 479 -10.94 -17.59 -7.92
CA GLY A 479 -9.78 -16.95 -7.34
C GLY A 479 -8.73 -17.92 -6.83
N VAL A 480 -7.75 -17.40 -6.12
CA VAL A 480 -6.56 -18.11 -5.65
C VAL A 480 -6.60 -18.40 -4.16
N VAL A 481 -7.14 -17.49 -3.36
CA VAL A 481 -7.24 -17.66 -1.91
C VAL A 481 -8.69 -17.55 -1.42
N ASP A 482 -9.00 -18.23 -0.32
CA ASP A 482 -10.29 -18.15 0.35
C ASP A 482 -10.39 -16.86 1.22
N ALA A 483 -11.56 -16.62 1.84
CA ALA A 483 -11.81 -15.50 2.75
C ALA A 483 -10.88 -15.50 3.99
N HIS A 484 -10.21 -16.60 4.29
CA HIS A 484 -9.23 -16.73 5.35
C HIS A 484 -7.79 -16.58 4.87
N LEU A 485 -7.60 -16.11 3.64
CA LEU A 485 -6.30 -15.92 2.98
C LEU A 485 -5.54 -17.24 2.71
N ARG A 486 -6.17 -18.40 2.85
CA ARG A 486 -5.58 -19.71 2.54
C ARG A 486 -5.68 -19.96 1.05
N VAL A 487 -4.59 -20.42 0.45
CA VAL A 487 -4.57 -20.82 -0.98
C VAL A 487 -5.51 -22.01 -1.17
N HIS A 488 -6.44 -21.90 -2.14
CA HIS A 488 -7.38 -22.97 -2.45
C HIS A 488 -6.66 -24.29 -2.80
N GLY A 489 -7.12 -25.37 -2.21
CA GLY A 489 -6.53 -26.70 -2.39
C GLY A 489 -5.29 -26.98 -1.54
N LEU A 490 -4.78 -26.01 -0.77
CA LEU A 490 -3.66 -26.16 0.16
C LEU A 490 -4.15 -26.10 1.61
N ASP A 491 -3.54 -26.88 2.48
CA ASP A 491 -3.96 -26.98 3.88
C ASP A 491 -3.19 -25.99 4.79
N ASN A 492 -1.95 -25.63 4.44
CA ASN A 492 -1.03 -24.89 5.29
C ASN A 492 -0.33 -23.70 4.59
N LEU A 493 -0.83 -23.23 3.44
CA LEU A 493 -0.28 -22.08 2.73
C LEU A 493 -1.28 -20.91 2.72
N PHE A 494 -0.78 -19.72 3.12
CA PHE A 494 -1.57 -18.51 3.18
C PHE A 494 -0.86 -17.37 2.42
N VAL A 495 -1.63 -16.37 1.96
CA VAL A 495 -1.09 -15.15 1.33
C VAL A 495 -1.65 -13.93 2.06
N THR A 496 -0.79 -13.08 2.61
CA THR A 496 -1.16 -11.78 3.17
C THR A 496 -0.41 -10.66 2.44
N SER A 497 -1.01 -10.20 1.37
CA SER A 497 -0.55 -9.04 0.58
C SER A 497 -1.74 -8.40 -0.12
N CYS A 498 -1.57 -7.22 -0.70
CA CYS A 498 -2.64 -6.60 -1.50
C CYS A 498 -2.97 -7.42 -2.76
N SER A 499 -2.18 -8.43 -3.11
CA SER A 499 -2.50 -9.34 -4.21
C SER A 499 -3.83 -10.09 -4.05
N VAL A 500 -4.33 -10.20 -2.81
CA VAL A 500 -5.59 -10.90 -2.52
C VAL A 500 -6.84 -10.03 -2.77
N PHE A 501 -6.70 -8.72 -2.99
CA PHE A 501 -7.83 -7.81 -3.12
C PHE A 501 -8.61 -8.06 -4.41
N PRO A 502 -9.94 -8.32 -4.32
CA PRO A 502 -10.81 -8.42 -5.49
C PRO A 502 -11.05 -7.08 -6.19
N THR A 503 -11.15 -5.99 -5.41
CA THR A 503 -11.34 -4.60 -5.84
C THR A 503 -10.55 -3.67 -4.92
N GLY A 504 -10.12 -2.53 -5.44
CA GLY A 504 -9.29 -1.57 -4.70
C GLY A 504 -10.06 -0.43 -4.03
N GLY A 505 -11.34 -0.17 -4.42
CA GLY A 505 -12.00 1.08 -4.06
C GLY A 505 -11.16 2.29 -4.45
N SER A 506 -11.35 3.42 -3.77
CA SER A 506 -10.53 4.63 -3.97
C SER A 506 -9.52 4.88 -2.83
N SER A 507 -9.39 3.95 -1.89
CA SER A 507 -8.63 4.12 -0.64
C SER A 507 -7.25 3.47 -0.70
N ASN A 508 -6.28 4.03 0.04
CA ASN A 508 -4.95 3.42 0.17
C ASN A 508 -5.05 1.99 0.75
N PRO A 509 -4.51 0.95 0.11
CA PRO A 509 -4.80 -0.44 0.48
C PRO A 509 -4.15 -0.92 1.78
N THR A 510 -3.10 -0.23 2.25
CA THR A 510 -2.26 -0.69 3.38
C THR A 510 -3.04 -0.93 4.67
N LEU A 511 -4.00 -0.06 5.01
CA LEU A 511 -4.76 -0.21 6.27
C LEU A 511 -5.66 -1.46 6.23
N THR A 512 -6.34 -1.69 5.11
CA THR A 512 -7.17 -2.89 4.92
C THR A 512 -6.30 -4.16 4.86
N LEU A 513 -5.12 -4.11 4.26
CA LEU A 513 -4.15 -5.21 4.33
C LEU A 513 -3.75 -5.54 5.76
N MET A 514 -3.46 -4.53 6.59
CA MET A 514 -3.10 -4.76 8.00
C MET A 514 -4.26 -5.40 8.79
N GLN A 515 -5.50 -4.97 8.54
CA GLN A 515 -6.68 -5.59 9.17
C GLN A 515 -6.83 -7.06 8.77
N LEU A 516 -6.67 -7.39 7.48
CA LEU A 516 -6.65 -8.78 6.99
C LEU A 516 -5.52 -9.60 7.64
N THR A 517 -4.34 -8.99 7.77
CA THR A 517 -3.18 -9.63 8.40
C THR A 517 -3.42 -9.95 9.88
N LEU A 518 -4.01 -9.03 10.63
CA LEU A 518 -4.34 -9.26 12.04
C LEU A 518 -5.44 -10.32 12.20
N ARG A 519 -6.44 -10.34 11.29
CA ARG A 519 -7.45 -11.40 11.25
C ARG A 519 -6.81 -12.76 10.96
N LEU A 520 -5.83 -12.83 10.06
CA LEU A 520 -5.06 -14.04 9.81
C LEU A 520 -4.26 -14.46 11.04
N ALA A 521 -3.61 -13.52 11.74
CA ALA A 521 -2.86 -13.80 12.97
C ALA A 521 -3.74 -14.50 14.02
N GLN A 522 -4.94 -13.97 14.27
CA GLN A 522 -5.89 -14.56 15.21
C GLN A 522 -6.29 -15.99 14.80
N ARG A 523 -6.53 -16.22 13.50
CA ARG A 523 -6.84 -17.56 12.99
C ARG A 523 -5.66 -18.52 13.15
N LEU A 524 -4.44 -18.10 12.84
CA LEU A 524 -3.26 -18.95 12.98
C LEU A 524 -3.02 -19.33 14.44
N GLN A 525 -3.30 -18.45 15.40
CA GLN A 525 -3.25 -18.77 16.83
C GLN A 525 -4.25 -19.87 17.20
N SER A 526 -5.49 -19.81 16.69
CA SER A 526 -6.53 -20.82 16.99
C SER A 526 -6.22 -22.20 16.38
N ILE A 527 -5.60 -22.27 15.21
CA ILE A 527 -5.18 -23.54 14.58
C ILE A 527 -4.02 -24.20 15.34
N GLY A 528 -3.14 -23.43 15.97
CA GLY A 528 -1.99 -23.95 16.71
C GLY A 528 -2.33 -24.42 18.12
N SER A 529 -3.55 -24.18 18.61
CA SER A 529 -4.04 -24.59 19.93
C SER A 529 -4.76 -25.96 19.91
N GLN A 530 -4.95 -26.54 18.76
CA GLN A 530 -5.47 -27.91 18.54
C GLN A 530 -4.31 -28.86 18.19
#